data_154419e88d41c34080182bd240d473a5
#
_entry.id   154419e88d41c34080182bd240d473a5
#
_cell.length_a   1.000
_cell.length_b   1.000
_cell.length_c   1.000
_cell.angle_alpha   90.00
_cell.angle_beta   90.00
_cell.angle_gamma   90.00
#
_symmetry.space_group_name_H-M   'P 1'
#
loop_
_entity.id
_entity.type
_entity.pdbx_description
1 polymer ?
#
loop_
_entity_poly.entity_id
_entity_poly.type
_entity_poly.pdbx_seq_one_letter_code
_entity_poly.pdbx_strand_id
1 'polypeptide(L)'
;HRVICVDNLETGSLHNIAHIRVPEFQFRQLDIVEPFFVDEQVDFVYHLASPASPIDYLRLPLHTLKVGSYGTHHALGLAKAHRARFLTASTSEVYGDPQVHPQTEDYWGHVNPIGPRGVYDEAKRYAEALTMAYHRQQGVDTSMIRIFNTYGSRMRPFDGRAIPTFLRQALQNAPITVFGDGSQTRSFCFVDDLIRGMILLAESGEHLPVNIGNPDEFTLLELAHAVI
;
A
#
# COMPACT_ATOMS: atom_id res chain seq x y z
N HIS A 1 -12.63 14.68 -12.45
CA HIS A 1 -11.24 14.90 -12.01
C HIS A 1 -10.28 14.66 -13.16
N ARG A 2 -9.18 15.40 -13.18
CA ARG A 2 -8.02 15.10 -14.04
C ARG A 2 -7.02 14.29 -13.21
N VAL A 3 -6.50 13.21 -13.76
CA VAL A 3 -5.59 12.30 -13.05
C VAL A 3 -4.28 12.15 -13.80
N ILE A 4 -3.17 12.38 -13.11
CA ILE A 4 -1.82 12.08 -13.59
C ILE A 4 -1.35 10.85 -12.80
N CYS A 5 -1.27 9.70 -13.47
CA CYS A 5 -0.77 8.46 -12.90
C CYS A 5 0.72 8.34 -13.17
N VAL A 6 1.49 8.16 -12.11
CA VAL A 6 2.96 8.03 -12.18
C VAL A 6 3.36 6.64 -11.66
N ASP A 7 4.09 5.88 -12.47
CA ASP A 7 4.59 4.54 -12.11
C ASP A 7 5.83 4.21 -12.94
N ASN A 8 6.82 3.53 -12.35
CA ASN A 8 8.00 3.08 -13.08
C ASN A 8 7.83 1.73 -13.78
N LEU A 9 6.71 1.04 -13.52
CA LEU A 9 6.35 -0.28 -14.02
C LEU A 9 7.28 -1.42 -13.55
N GLU A 10 8.05 -1.23 -12.50
CA GLU A 10 8.92 -2.29 -11.94
C GLU A 10 8.10 -3.48 -11.41
N THR A 11 6.96 -3.19 -10.79
CA THR A 11 6.01 -4.22 -10.32
C THR A 11 4.61 -4.01 -10.89
N GLY A 12 4.35 -2.88 -11.54
CA GLY A 12 3.10 -2.52 -12.17
C GLY A 12 2.94 -3.07 -13.58
N SER A 13 1.75 -2.88 -14.16
CA SER A 13 1.45 -3.25 -15.54
C SER A 13 0.52 -2.25 -16.20
N LEU A 14 0.87 -1.80 -17.40
CA LEU A 14 0.01 -0.94 -18.23
C LEU A 14 -1.34 -1.61 -18.54
N HIS A 15 -1.41 -2.94 -18.51
CA HIS A 15 -2.67 -3.67 -18.71
C HIS A 15 -3.74 -3.24 -17.67
N ASN A 16 -3.32 -2.91 -16.45
CA ASN A 16 -4.23 -2.51 -15.39
C ASN A 16 -4.99 -1.20 -15.68
N ILE A 17 -4.41 -0.33 -16.49
CA ILE A 17 -4.97 0.99 -16.86
C ILE A 17 -5.37 1.08 -18.34
N ALA A 18 -5.17 0.03 -19.14
CA ALA A 18 -5.42 0.03 -20.59
C ALA A 18 -6.88 0.33 -20.98
N HIS A 19 -7.83 0.10 -20.07
CA HIS A 19 -9.26 0.38 -20.25
C HIS A 19 -9.61 1.85 -20.03
N ILE A 20 -8.73 2.66 -19.43
CA ILE A 20 -8.97 4.08 -19.16
C ILE A 20 -8.56 4.87 -20.40
N ARG A 21 -9.54 5.31 -21.19
CA ARG A 21 -9.34 6.00 -22.47
C ARG A 21 -10.07 7.34 -22.50
N VAL A 22 -9.85 8.14 -21.45
CA VAL A 22 -10.44 9.48 -21.32
C VAL A 22 -9.33 10.53 -21.35
N PRO A 23 -9.56 11.72 -21.92
CA PRO A 23 -8.53 12.76 -22.03
C PRO A 23 -8.06 13.31 -20.68
N GLU A 24 -8.86 13.12 -19.63
CA GLU A 24 -8.55 13.54 -18.27
C GLU A 24 -7.55 12.61 -17.55
N PHE A 25 -7.23 11.45 -18.12
CA PHE A 25 -6.26 10.50 -17.56
C PHE A 25 -4.95 10.55 -18.35
N GLN A 26 -3.86 10.81 -17.65
CA GLN A 26 -2.51 10.80 -18.20
C GLN A 26 -1.63 9.81 -17.44
N PHE A 27 -0.89 8.97 -18.14
CA PHE A 27 0.15 8.13 -17.57
C PHE A 27 1.54 8.70 -17.87
N ARG A 28 2.39 8.76 -16.86
CA ARG A 28 3.81 9.14 -16.95
C ARG A 28 4.67 8.03 -16.38
N GLN A 29 5.49 7.43 -17.22
CA GLN A 29 6.45 6.43 -16.74
C GLN A 29 7.68 7.13 -16.18
N LEU A 30 7.80 7.11 -14.85
CA LEU A 30 8.97 7.63 -14.15
C LEU A 30 9.10 6.97 -12.77
N ASP A 31 10.32 6.98 -12.25
CA ASP A 31 10.62 6.50 -10.90
C ASP A 31 10.61 7.68 -9.90
N ILE A 32 9.77 7.58 -8.89
CA ILE A 32 9.66 8.65 -7.86
C ILE A 32 10.89 8.75 -6.94
N VAL A 33 11.82 7.79 -7.03
CA VAL A 33 13.13 7.88 -6.35
C VAL A 33 13.95 9.02 -6.92
N GLU A 34 13.77 9.34 -8.19
CA GLU A 34 14.38 10.50 -8.83
C GLU A 34 13.48 11.75 -8.65
N PRO A 35 14.07 12.94 -8.56
CA PRO A 35 13.30 14.18 -8.52
C PRO A 35 12.41 14.32 -9.76
N PHE A 36 11.14 14.64 -9.57
CA PHE A 36 10.19 14.87 -10.66
C PHE A 36 9.32 16.09 -10.39
N PHE A 37 8.80 16.65 -11.47
CA PHE A 37 7.95 17.85 -11.43
C PHE A 37 6.66 17.61 -12.21
N VAL A 38 5.62 18.31 -11.80
CA VAL A 38 4.35 18.37 -12.49
C VAL A 38 4.03 19.87 -12.67
N ASP A 39 3.91 20.30 -13.92
CA ASP A 39 3.69 21.72 -14.24
C ASP A 39 2.22 22.13 -14.02
N GLU A 40 1.30 21.16 -14.17
CA GLU A 40 -0.14 21.38 -13.94
C GLU A 40 -0.42 21.56 -12.46
N GLN A 41 -1.42 22.40 -12.12
CA GLN A 41 -1.87 22.52 -10.74
C GLN A 41 -2.33 21.15 -10.20
N VAL A 42 -1.81 20.77 -9.05
CA VAL A 42 -2.15 19.55 -8.33
C VAL A 42 -2.91 19.91 -7.06
N ASP A 43 -4.11 19.35 -6.89
CA ASP A 43 -4.95 19.57 -5.70
C ASP A 43 -4.76 18.44 -4.68
N PHE A 44 -4.38 17.24 -5.16
CA PHE A 44 -4.23 16.06 -4.33
C PHE A 44 -3.11 15.13 -4.83
N VAL A 45 -2.30 14.61 -3.90
CA VAL A 45 -1.27 13.61 -4.17
C VAL A 45 -1.60 12.33 -3.40
N TYR A 46 -1.89 11.24 -4.10
CA TYR A 46 -1.99 9.90 -3.54
C TYR A 46 -0.67 9.16 -3.73
N HIS A 47 0.10 9.05 -2.67
CA HIS A 47 1.37 8.31 -2.69
C HIS A 47 1.15 6.83 -2.37
N LEU A 48 0.94 6.04 -3.43
CA LEU A 48 0.66 4.60 -3.35
C LEU A 48 1.86 3.75 -3.79
N ALA A 49 2.90 4.37 -4.34
CA ALA A 49 4.04 3.68 -4.91
C ALA A 49 4.88 2.96 -3.84
N SER A 50 5.02 1.66 -4.01
CA SER A 50 5.94 0.82 -3.23
C SER A 50 5.98 -0.59 -3.83
N PRO A 51 7.14 -1.30 -3.87
CA PRO A 51 7.15 -2.75 -3.94
C PRO A 51 6.48 -3.31 -2.68
N ALA A 52 5.27 -3.85 -2.81
CA ALA A 52 4.42 -4.18 -1.66
C ALA A 52 4.21 -5.68 -1.43
N SER A 53 4.57 -6.54 -2.40
CA SER A 53 4.51 -7.98 -2.19
C SER A 53 5.82 -8.50 -1.57
N PRO A 54 5.76 -9.57 -0.73
CA PRO A 54 6.96 -10.18 -0.17
C PRO A 54 7.99 -10.59 -1.23
N ILE A 55 7.54 -11.07 -2.38
CA ILE A 55 8.40 -11.46 -3.49
C ILE A 55 9.15 -10.23 -4.04
N ASP A 56 8.47 -9.10 -4.18
CA ASP A 56 9.04 -7.90 -4.79
C ASP A 56 10.00 -7.19 -3.84
N TYR A 57 9.61 -6.90 -2.58
CA TYR A 57 10.49 -6.15 -1.69
C TYR A 57 11.72 -6.96 -1.24
N LEU A 58 11.62 -8.31 -1.24
CA LEU A 58 12.79 -9.16 -1.01
C LEU A 58 13.73 -9.20 -2.22
N ARG A 59 13.19 -9.10 -3.45
CA ARG A 59 13.97 -8.99 -4.69
C ARG A 59 14.59 -7.60 -4.85
N LEU A 60 13.94 -6.56 -4.37
CA LEU A 60 14.28 -5.15 -4.57
C LEU A 60 14.51 -4.40 -3.23
N PRO A 61 15.31 -4.93 -2.29
CA PRO A 61 15.36 -4.38 -0.93
C PRO A 61 15.82 -2.92 -0.88
N LEU A 62 16.89 -2.58 -1.60
CA LEU A 62 17.42 -1.21 -1.64
C LEU A 62 16.45 -0.24 -2.32
N HIS A 63 15.79 -0.68 -3.39
CA HIS A 63 14.81 0.13 -4.09
C HIS A 63 13.57 0.38 -3.22
N THR A 64 13.10 -0.63 -2.49
CA THR A 64 11.99 -0.48 -1.51
C THR A 64 12.28 0.60 -0.47
N LEU A 65 13.48 0.59 0.11
CA LEU A 65 13.91 1.62 1.06
C LEU A 65 14.00 3.00 0.42
N LYS A 66 14.52 3.10 -0.82
CA LYS A 66 14.58 4.37 -1.56
C LYS A 66 13.20 4.93 -1.87
N VAL A 67 12.24 4.09 -2.27
CA VAL A 67 10.86 4.51 -2.50
C VAL A 67 10.22 5.02 -1.22
N GLY A 68 10.39 4.31 -0.10
CA GLY A 68 9.88 4.75 1.20
C GLY A 68 10.53 6.04 1.72
N SER A 69 11.77 6.32 1.34
CA SER A 69 12.50 7.52 1.77
C SER A 69 12.47 8.65 0.71
N TYR A 70 13.29 8.54 -0.33
CA TYR A 70 13.39 9.58 -1.37
C TYR A 70 12.07 9.76 -2.13
N GLY A 71 11.41 8.65 -2.48
CA GLY A 71 10.13 8.71 -3.19
C GLY A 71 9.06 9.45 -2.38
N THR A 72 8.94 9.13 -1.08
CA THR A 72 8.02 9.84 -0.19
C THR A 72 8.42 11.32 -0.04
N HIS A 73 9.72 11.62 0.07
CA HIS A 73 10.21 12.99 0.15
C HIS A 73 9.85 13.81 -1.10
N HIS A 74 10.08 13.27 -2.29
CA HIS A 74 9.76 13.96 -3.55
C HIS A 74 8.24 14.16 -3.70
N ALA A 75 7.44 13.16 -3.37
CA ALA A 75 5.98 13.27 -3.43
C ALA A 75 5.42 14.30 -2.42
N LEU A 76 5.97 14.39 -1.21
CA LEU A 76 5.65 15.43 -0.23
C LEU A 76 6.14 16.81 -0.69
N GLY A 77 7.30 16.88 -1.33
CA GLY A 77 7.82 18.10 -1.96
C GLY A 77 6.89 18.64 -3.03
N LEU A 78 6.37 17.75 -3.89
CA LEU A 78 5.35 18.09 -4.89
C LEU A 78 4.08 18.62 -4.23
N ALA A 79 3.55 17.91 -3.23
CA ALA A 79 2.35 18.35 -2.51
C ALA A 79 2.54 19.73 -1.88
N LYS A 80 3.68 19.98 -1.25
CA LYS A 80 4.04 21.28 -0.67
C LYS A 80 4.09 22.39 -1.73
N ALA A 81 4.75 22.14 -2.87
CA ALA A 81 4.92 23.13 -3.94
C ALA A 81 3.57 23.59 -4.52
N HIS A 82 2.62 22.67 -4.65
CA HIS A 82 1.27 22.93 -5.16
C HIS A 82 0.24 23.30 -4.10
N ARG A 83 0.59 23.27 -2.80
CA ARG A 83 -0.35 23.36 -1.67
C ARG A 83 -1.45 22.31 -1.75
N ALA A 84 -1.08 21.13 -2.25
CA ALA A 84 -1.96 19.99 -2.44
C ALA A 84 -2.14 19.21 -1.13
N ARG A 85 -3.26 18.55 -0.98
CA ARG A 85 -3.43 17.49 0.02
C ARG A 85 -2.56 16.30 -0.34
N PHE A 86 -2.14 15.56 0.69
CA PHE A 86 -1.28 14.40 0.52
C PHE A 86 -1.81 13.23 1.32
N LEU A 87 -1.96 12.07 0.67
CA LEU A 87 -2.25 10.82 1.35
C LEU A 87 -1.14 9.82 1.08
N THR A 88 -0.55 9.24 2.13
CA THR A 88 0.41 8.15 2.01
C THR A 88 -0.22 6.80 2.35
N ALA A 89 0.01 5.82 1.47
CA ALA A 89 -0.32 4.43 1.74
C ALA A 89 0.75 3.79 2.62
N SER A 90 0.42 3.66 3.91
CA SER A 90 1.12 2.81 4.86
C SER A 90 0.49 1.42 4.87
N THR A 91 0.76 0.61 5.88
CA THR A 91 0.39 -0.80 5.92
C THR A 91 0.23 -1.28 7.37
N SER A 92 -0.53 -2.36 7.58
CA SER A 92 -0.54 -3.08 8.86
C SER A 92 0.84 -3.66 9.24
N GLU A 93 1.75 -3.82 8.29
CA GLU A 93 3.10 -4.33 8.56
C GLU A 93 3.95 -3.38 9.43
N VAL A 94 3.55 -2.11 9.60
CA VAL A 94 4.20 -1.19 10.56
C VAL A 94 4.06 -1.66 12.00
N TYR A 95 3.11 -2.55 12.27
CA TYR A 95 2.92 -3.19 13.58
C TYR A 95 3.89 -4.36 13.83
N GLY A 96 4.51 -4.91 12.77
CA GLY A 96 5.47 -6.00 12.86
C GLY A 96 4.87 -7.32 13.28
N ASP A 97 5.47 -7.95 14.29
CA ASP A 97 4.92 -9.11 15.00
C ASP A 97 4.12 -8.61 16.22
N PRO A 98 2.81 -8.34 16.06
CA PRO A 98 2.08 -7.52 17.02
C PRO A 98 1.82 -8.27 18.32
N GLN A 99 2.08 -7.60 19.45
CA GLN A 99 1.79 -8.07 20.80
C GLN A 99 0.40 -7.62 21.30
N VAL A 100 -0.31 -6.83 20.49
CA VAL A 100 -1.66 -6.32 20.74
C VAL A 100 -2.58 -6.80 19.63
N HIS A 101 -3.73 -7.35 20.00
CA HIS A 101 -4.73 -7.83 19.05
C HIS A 101 -6.15 -7.49 19.55
N PRO A 102 -7.00 -6.89 18.72
CA PRO A 102 -6.70 -6.28 17.40
C PRO A 102 -5.76 -5.07 17.56
N GLN A 103 -5.02 -4.75 16.45
CA GLN A 103 -4.08 -3.63 16.46
C GLN A 103 -4.85 -2.29 16.36
N THR A 104 -4.61 -1.41 17.32
CA THR A 104 -5.12 -0.03 17.34
C THR A 104 -4.07 0.95 16.81
N GLU A 105 -4.48 2.12 16.33
CA GLU A 105 -3.59 3.09 15.68
C GLU A 105 -2.55 3.69 16.63
N ASP A 106 -2.81 3.71 17.94
CA ASP A 106 -1.89 4.15 18.99
C ASP A 106 -0.83 3.09 19.35
N TYR A 107 -0.95 1.86 18.88
CA TYR A 107 0.05 0.82 19.06
C TYR A 107 1.26 1.07 18.15
N TRP A 108 2.46 1.19 18.75
CA TRP A 108 3.69 1.54 18.01
C TRP A 108 4.32 0.38 17.25
N GLY A 109 3.85 -0.83 17.48
CA GLY A 109 4.34 -2.03 16.80
C GLY A 109 5.55 -2.69 17.47
N HIS A 110 5.87 -3.88 16.97
CA HIS A 110 7.01 -4.69 17.37
C HIS A 110 7.73 -5.19 16.11
N VAL A 111 8.58 -4.34 15.53
CA VAL A 111 9.28 -4.59 14.27
C VAL A 111 10.72 -5.00 14.52
N ASN A 112 11.21 -6.01 13.78
CA ASN A 112 12.63 -6.32 13.71
C ASN A 112 13.27 -5.54 12.54
N PRO A 113 13.97 -4.41 12.79
CA PRO A 113 14.46 -3.52 11.75
C PRO A 113 15.57 -4.12 10.88
N ILE A 114 16.24 -5.18 11.35
CA ILE A 114 17.32 -5.86 10.62
C ILE A 114 16.89 -7.24 10.09
N GLY A 115 15.64 -7.64 10.33
CA GLY A 115 15.09 -8.88 9.81
C GLY A 115 14.85 -8.84 8.30
N PRO A 116 14.62 -9.99 7.65
CA PRO A 116 14.41 -10.05 6.19
C PRO A 116 13.25 -9.17 5.69
N ARG A 117 12.22 -8.97 6.52
CA ARG A 117 11.06 -8.11 6.20
C ARG A 117 11.28 -6.65 6.54
N GLY A 118 12.29 -6.35 7.37
CA GLY A 118 12.55 -5.00 7.88
C GLY A 118 12.67 -3.94 6.79
N VAL A 119 13.10 -4.31 5.58
CA VAL A 119 13.19 -3.36 4.44
C VAL A 119 11.82 -2.75 4.07
N TYR A 120 10.75 -3.53 4.09
CA TYR A 120 9.42 -3.03 3.79
C TYR A 120 8.80 -2.32 5.00
N ASP A 121 8.87 -2.98 6.15
CA ASP A 121 8.29 -2.48 7.39
C ASP A 121 8.88 -1.11 7.75
N GLU A 122 10.22 -0.97 7.73
CA GLU A 122 10.91 0.28 8.04
C GLU A 122 10.75 1.34 6.93
N ALA A 123 10.67 0.95 5.65
CA ALA A 123 10.36 1.89 4.58
C ALA A 123 8.99 2.58 4.82
N LYS A 124 7.98 1.82 5.27
CA LYS A 124 6.64 2.35 5.56
C LYS A 124 6.61 3.15 6.86
N ARG A 125 7.30 2.69 7.92
CA ARG A 125 7.43 3.44 9.19
C ARG A 125 8.15 4.77 8.97
N TYR A 126 9.22 4.79 8.17
CA TYR A 126 9.91 6.01 7.79
C TYR A 126 8.98 6.96 7.01
N ALA A 127 8.21 6.44 6.05
CA ALA A 127 7.26 7.24 5.28
C ALA A 127 6.20 7.90 6.17
N GLU A 128 5.66 7.20 7.18
CA GLU A 128 4.76 7.79 8.19
C GLU A 128 5.43 8.92 8.97
N ALA A 129 6.64 8.66 9.48
CA ALA A 129 7.40 9.65 10.25
C ALA A 129 7.71 10.91 9.42
N LEU A 130 8.12 10.72 8.16
CA LEU A 130 8.41 11.83 7.24
C LEU A 130 7.13 12.61 6.89
N THR A 131 6.02 11.93 6.63
CA THR A 131 4.71 12.54 6.36
C THR A 131 4.27 13.43 7.53
N MET A 132 4.38 12.92 8.77
CA MET A 132 4.05 13.69 9.96
C MET A 132 5.00 14.88 10.19
N ALA A 133 6.29 14.73 9.85
CA ALA A 133 7.25 15.83 9.94
C ALA A 133 6.90 16.96 8.96
N TYR A 134 6.52 16.64 7.73
CA TYR A 134 6.04 17.63 6.75
C TYR A 134 4.75 18.32 7.20
N HIS A 135 3.82 17.57 7.79
CA HIS A 135 2.61 18.14 8.37
C HIS A 135 2.95 19.18 9.45
N ARG A 136 3.75 18.78 10.44
CA ARG A 136 4.05 19.62 11.61
C ARG A 136 4.94 20.83 11.29
N GLN A 137 5.92 20.67 10.41
CA GLN A 137 6.93 21.70 10.16
C GLN A 137 6.65 22.54 8.91
N GLN A 138 5.97 21.96 7.92
CA GLN A 138 5.76 22.59 6.63
C GLN A 138 4.29 22.92 6.35
N GLY A 139 3.37 22.52 7.25
CA GLY A 139 1.94 22.76 7.12
C GLY A 139 1.28 22.04 5.94
N VAL A 140 1.87 20.95 5.45
CA VAL A 140 1.24 20.14 4.40
C VAL A 140 0.01 19.45 4.99
N ASP A 141 -1.11 19.53 4.29
CA ASP A 141 -2.35 18.81 4.64
C ASP A 141 -2.18 17.33 4.30
N THR A 142 -1.89 16.50 5.31
CA THR A 142 -1.51 15.10 5.13
C THR A 142 -2.51 14.15 5.77
N SER A 143 -2.69 12.98 5.18
CA SER A 143 -3.39 11.83 5.76
C SER A 143 -2.56 10.56 5.58
N MET A 144 -2.72 9.59 6.48
CA MET A 144 -2.00 8.33 6.46
C MET A 144 -2.95 7.16 6.61
N ILE A 145 -2.94 6.23 5.65
CA ILE A 145 -3.78 5.03 5.68
C ILE A 145 -2.90 3.81 5.97
N ARG A 146 -3.20 3.03 7.02
CA ARG A 146 -2.62 1.71 7.28
C ARG A 146 -3.51 0.64 6.67
N ILE A 147 -3.08 0.15 5.51
CA ILE A 147 -3.83 -0.82 4.71
C ILE A 147 -3.61 -2.22 5.27
N PHE A 148 -4.70 -2.90 5.60
CA PHE A 148 -4.69 -4.33 5.95
C PHE A 148 -4.78 -5.20 4.69
N ASN A 149 -4.76 -6.54 4.84
CA ASN A 149 -4.72 -7.43 3.67
C ASN A 149 -5.87 -7.15 2.71
N THR A 150 -5.53 -6.67 1.53
CA THR A 150 -6.48 -6.29 0.51
C THR A 150 -6.38 -7.23 -0.68
N TYR A 151 -7.51 -7.59 -1.26
CA TYR A 151 -7.62 -8.39 -2.47
C TYR A 151 -8.58 -7.76 -3.47
N GLY A 152 -8.48 -8.16 -4.73
CA GLY A 152 -9.41 -7.69 -5.74
C GLY A 152 -8.94 -7.99 -7.16
N SER A 153 -9.72 -7.51 -8.13
CA SER A 153 -9.42 -7.65 -9.55
C SER A 153 -8.06 -7.02 -9.90
N ARG A 154 -7.38 -7.57 -10.90
CA ARG A 154 -6.06 -7.15 -11.39
C ARG A 154 -4.89 -7.41 -10.43
N MET A 155 -5.12 -8.08 -9.30
CA MET A 155 -4.05 -8.58 -8.47
C MET A 155 -3.25 -9.65 -9.24
N ARG A 156 -1.93 -9.59 -9.18
CA ARG A 156 -1.08 -10.52 -9.96
C ARG A 156 -1.28 -11.97 -9.49
N PRO A 157 -1.47 -12.94 -10.40
CA PRO A 157 -1.65 -14.36 -10.04
C PRO A 157 -0.47 -14.95 -9.26
N PHE A 158 0.73 -14.40 -9.47
CA PHE A 158 1.99 -14.82 -8.83
C PHE A 158 2.49 -13.76 -7.82
N ASP A 159 1.57 -13.11 -7.12
CA ASP A 159 1.87 -12.10 -6.10
C ASP A 159 2.51 -12.70 -4.83
N GLY A 160 2.30 -13.99 -4.59
CA GLY A 160 2.83 -14.72 -3.43
C GLY A 160 1.94 -14.66 -2.18
N ARG A 161 0.86 -13.87 -2.19
CA ARG A 161 -0.12 -13.81 -1.12
C ARG A 161 -1.16 -14.93 -1.22
N ALA A 162 -1.87 -15.22 -0.13
CA ALA A 162 -2.76 -16.38 -0.02
C ALA A 162 -3.89 -16.37 -1.07
N ILE A 163 -4.68 -15.30 -1.17
CA ILE A 163 -5.85 -15.26 -2.06
C ILE A 163 -5.49 -15.51 -3.52
N PRO A 164 -4.56 -14.78 -4.18
CA PRO A 164 -4.22 -15.08 -5.58
C PRO A 164 -3.59 -16.47 -5.74
N THR A 165 -2.85 -16.96 -4.76
CA THR A 165 -2.27 -18.31 -4.80
C THR A 165 -3.36 -19.37 -4.76
N PHE A 166 -4.29 -19.29 -3.83
CA PHE A 166 -5.39 -20.27 -3.68
C PHE A 166 -6.30 -20.26 -4.89
N LEU A 167 -6.71 -19.08 -5.36
CA LEU A 167 -7.55 -18.93 -6.57
C LEU A 167 -6.86 -19.55 -7.79
N ARG A 168 -5.58 -19.28 -8.00
CA ARG A 168 -4.82 -19.87 -9.11
C ARG A 168 -4.77 -21.39 -9.02
N GLN A 169 -4.50 -21.94 -7.83
CA GLN A 169 -4.43 -23.38 -7.61
C GLN A 169 -5.81 -24.03 -7.86
N ALA A 170 -6.87 -23.47 -7.32
CA ALA A 170 -8.24 -23.96 -7.53
C ALA A 170 -8.63 -23.96 -9.02
N LEU A 171 -8.38 -22.85 -9.74
CA LEU A 171 -8.66 -22.75 -11.18
C LEU A 171 -7.84 -23.74 -12.03
N GLN A 172 -6.69 -24.19 -11.53
CA GLN A 172 -5.85 -25.19 -12.20
C GLN A 172 -6.16 -26.62 -11.74
N ASN A 173 -7.17 -26.86 -10.90
CA ASN A 173 -7.42 -28.14 -10.22
C ASN A 173 -6.18 -28.70 -9.51
N ALA A 174 -5.31 -27.82 -9.01
CA ALA A 174 -4.15 -28.19 -8.24
C ALA A 174 -4.48 -28.18 -6.73
N PRO A 175 -3.79 -28.99 -5.91
CA PRO A 175 -3.96 -28.93 -4.47
C PRO A 175 -3.67 -27.51 -3.93
N ILE A 176 -4.52 -27.02 -3.02
CA ILE A 176 -4.27 -25.75 -2.32
C ILE A 176 -3.19 -25.98 -1.27
N THR A 177 -2.12 -25.18 -1.31
CA THR A 177 -1.01 -25.27 -0.38
C THR A 177 -1.20 -24.29 0.79
N VAL A 178 -1.42 -24.82 1.98
CA VAL A 178 -1.49 -24.04 3.22
C VAL A 178 -0.19 -24.20 3.98
N PHE A 179 0.44 -23.10 4.37
CA PHE A 179 1.65 -23.12 5.18
C PHE A 179 1.32 -23.26 6.66
N GLY A 180 2.11 -24.08 7.39
CA GLY A 180 1.83 -24.41 8.77
C GLY A 180 0.60 -25.33 8.91
N ASP A 181 -0.10 -25.18 10.01
CA ASP A 181 -1.36 -25.90 10.28
C ASP A 181 -2.61 -25.17 9.74
N GLY A 182 -2.44 -23.98 9.22
CA GLY A 182 -3.51 -23.15 8.66
C GLY A 182 -4.42 -22.49 9.68
N SER A 183 -4.10 -22.56 10.98
CA SER A 183 -4.86 -21.95 12.07
C SER A 183 -4.66 -20.44 12.20
N GLN A 184 -3.60 -19.90 11.58
CA GLN A 184 -3.32 -18.47 11.61
C GLN A 184 -4.44 -17.67 10.93
N THR A 185 -4.91 -16.63 11.61
CA THR A 185 -6.00 -15.79 11.13
C THR A 185 -5.51 -14.62 10.28
N ARG A 186 -6.37 -14.18 9.37
CA ARG A 186 -6.20 -12.95 8.59
C ARG A 186 -7.57 -12.35 8.32
N SER A 187 -7.64 -11.03 8.32
CA SER A 187 -8.77 -10.30 7.77
C SER A 187 -8.48 -9.92 6.31
N PHE A 188 -9.51 -9.91 5.47
CA PHE A 188 -9.37 -9.61 4.06
C PHE A 188 -10.36 -8.54 3.64
N CYS A 189 -9.87 -7.42 3.13
CA CYS A 189 -10.66 -6.31 2.65
C CYS A 189 -10.76 -6.35 1.12
N PHE A 190 -11.95 -6.18 0.57
CA PHE A 190 -12.11 -6.04 -0.88
C PHE A 190 -11.60 -4.66 -1.34
N VAL A 191 -10.99 -4.62 -2.52
CA VAL A 191 -10.31 -3.41 -3.00
C VAL A 191 -11.23 -2.20 -3.13
N ASP A 192 -12.49 -2.38 -3.52
CA ASP A 192 -13.43 -1.26 -3.66
C ASP A 192 -13.78 -0.65 -2.31
N ASP A 193 -13.89 -1.46 -1.25
CA ASP A 193 -14.09 -0.97 0.12
C ASP A 193 -12.85 -0.21 0.62
N LEU A 194 -11.66 -0.72 0.33
CA LEU A 194 -10.42 -0.01 0.62
C LEU A 194 -10.37 1.35 -0.09
N ILE A 195 -10.67 1.40 -1.38
CA ILE A 195 -10.66 2.65 -2.17
C ILE A 195 -11.68 3.64 -1.62
N ARG A 196 -12.87 3.18 -1.26
CA ARG A 196 -13.89 4.02 -0.61
C ARG A 196 -13.38 4.59 0.72
N GLY A 197 -12.78 3.76 1.57
CA GLY A 197 -12.18 4.19 2.83
C GLY A 197 -11.06 5.20 2.63
N MET A 198 -10.20 4.98 1.63
CA MET A 198 -9.11 5.88 1.26
C MET A 198 -9.63 7.26 0.84
N ILE A 199 -10.69 7.33 0.02
CA ILE A 199 -11.29 8.59 -0.42
C ILE A 199 -11.92 9.32 0.78
N LEU A 200 -12.65 8.62 1.64
CA LEU A 200 -13.24 9.21 2.83
C LEU A 200 -12.19 9.77 3.79
N LEU A 201 -11.08 9.04 4.00
CA LEU A 201 -9.96 9.52 4.80
C LEU A 201 -9.32 10.77 4.18
N ALA A 202 -9.10 10.74 2.86
CA ALA A 202 -8.53 11.86 2.12
C ALA A 202 -9.37 13.16 2.25
N GLU A 203 -10.66 13.03 2.48
CA GLU A 203 -11.60 14.15 2.62
C GLU A 203 -11.91 14.52 4.09
N SER A 204 -11.50 13.69 5.05
CA SER A 204 -11.89 13.83 6.47
C SER A 204 -11.17 14.96 7.22
N GLY A 205 -9.97 15.35 6.78
CA GLY A 205 -9.07 16.23 7.54
C GLY A 205 -8.37 15.53 8.71
N GLU A 206 -8.40 14.20 8.80
CA GLU A 206 -7.65 13.43 9.79
C GLU A 206 -6.18 13.32 9.35
N HIS A 207 -5.26 13.65 10.26
CA HIS A 207 -3.82 13.67 10.02
C HIS A 207 -3.06 12.53 10.68
N LEU A 208 -3.69 11.85 11.65
CA LEU A 208 -3.11 10.68 12.29
C LEU A 208 -3.33 9.43 11.41
N PRO A 209 -2.54 8.37 11.63
CA PRO A 209 -2.76 7.11 10.91
C PRO A 209 -4.14 6.54 11.18
N VAL A 210 -4.78 6.00 10.13
CA VAL A 210 -6.08 5.32 10.22
C VAL A 210 -5.95 3.93 9.63
N ASN A 211 -6.35 2.92 10.40
CA ASN A 211 -6.47 1.54 9.95
C ASN A 211 -7.66 1.39 9.00
N ILE A 212 -7.45 0.82 7.81
CA ILE A 212 -8.53 0.45 6.90
C ILE A 212 -8.40 -1.02 6.51
N GLY A 213 -9.43 -1.79 6.83
CA GLY A 213 -9.50 -3.23 6.59
C GLY A 213 -10.91 -3.74 6.87
N ASN A 214 -11.07 -5.07 6.86
CA ASN A 214 -12.28 -5.74 7.30
C ASN A 214 -12.03 -6.29 8.71
N PRO A 215 -12.92 -6.09 9.69
CA PRO A 215 -12.77 -6.65 11.03
C PRO A 215 -12.98 -8.17 11.11
N ASP A 216 -13.63 -8.78 10.11
CA ASP A 216 -13.89 -10.21 10.10
C ASP A 216 -12.61 -11.00 9.80
N GLU A 217 -12.28 -11.93 10.69
CA GLU A 217 -11.11 -12.77 10.56
C GLU A 217 -11.47 -14.16 10.04
N PHE A 218 -10.59 -14.70 9.21
CA PHE A 218 -10.64 -16.06 8.70
C PHE A 218 -9.32 -16.77 9.00
N THR A 219 -9.39 -18.04 9.38
CA THR A 219 -8.22 -18.91 9.32
C THR A 219 -7.83 -19.17 7.86
N LEU A 220 -6.57 -19.50 7.60
CA LEU A 220 -6.16 -19.87 6.23
C LEU A 220 -6.86 -21.16 5.74
N LEU A 221 -7.26 -22.05 6.66
CA LEU A 221 -8.06 -23.22 6.29
C LEU A 221 -9.47 -22.82 5.86
N GLU A 222 -10.16 -21.94 6.60
CA GLU A 222 -11.48 -21.42 6.20
C GLU A 222 -11.41 -20.70 4.85
N LEU A 223 -10.37 -19.88 4.63
CA LEU A 223 -10.15 -19.25 3.33
C LEU A 223 -9.94 -20.28 2.21
N ALA A 224 -9.16 -21.33 2.45
CA ALA A 224 -8.94 -22.40 1.48
C ALA A 224 -10.26 -23.10 1.12
N HIS A 225 -11.08 -23.41 2.11
CA HIS A 225 -12.43 -24.00 1.89
C HIS A 225 -13.38 -23.07 1.16
N ALA A 226 -13.30 -21.76 1.40
CA ALA A 226 -14.15 -20.77 0.71
C ALA A 226 -13.79 -20.59 -0.77
N VAL A 227 -12.58 -20.97 -1.18
CA VAL A 227 -12.08 -20.86 -2.57
C VAL A 227 -12.42 -22.11 -3.39
N ILE A 228 -12.63 -23.27 -2.76
CA ILE A 228 -12.98 -24.54 -3.41
C ILE A 228 -14.48 -24.59 -3.71
#